data_729750b285b24918980de4780af29b1d
#
_entry.id   729750b285b24918980de4780af29b1d
#
_cell.length_a   1.000
_cell.length_b   1.000
_cell.length_c   1.000
_cell.angle_alpha   90.00
_cell.angle_beta   90.00
_cell.angle_gamma   90.00
#
_symmetry.space_group_name_H-M   'P 1'
#
loop_
_entity.id
_entity.type
_entity.pdbx_description
1 polymer ?
#
loop_
_entity_poly.entity_id
_entity_poly.type
_entity_poly.pdbx_seq_one_letter_code
_entity_poly.pdbx_strand_id
1 'polypeptide(L)'
;VVLATGDPLCFGIAPYLAARLCTQALEILPNVSTLQLACARLGMAWQDVPFLSIHAKDAGPWQRGAGPSHGLYRLAQAVHAHDRLLVLTSPDNTPARIAELLRIEGLADAVQMAVAENLLQPDEHVHAQLTVDEAAGMTFAPLNVVALWRIQPRDNPVLLGLNDDTYAQRRPKGDGTGGRITKQEVRAVSLARLQLRTDSIVWDIGAGSGSVGLEAARLCHRGHVWAIEKNAHDVEIIRQNHDAFRVANYTLVHDKAPAGMEAWPDPDAVFIGGSGGELAELIRLVLSRLKPSGHLVMNFVTLENLATALETLKDVQSQSVGAKLPADDSVSNDMGSPAASRSGKTLHWDVLQLQASRSRPILSMNRLAAENPVWLVSACWRDVKTDAM
;
A
#
# COMPACT_ATOMS: atom_id res chain seq x y z
N VAL A 1 -2.13 -32.17 -28.39
CA VAL A 1 -3.38 -31.63 -27.82
C VAL A 1 -3.25 -31.64 -26.31
N VAL A 2 -3.56 -30.54 -25.66
CA VAL A 2 -3.62 -30.42 -24.20
C VAL A 2 -5.09 -30.25 -23.83
N LEU A 3 -5.60 -31.10 -22.95
CA LEU A 3 -6.95 -30.99 -22.42
C LEU A 3 -6.94 -30.22 -21.11
N ALA A 4 -7.87 -29.30 -20.96
CA ALA A 4 -8.06 -28.52 -19.74
C ALA A 4 -9.54 -28.53 -19.33
N THR A 5 -9.82 -28.48 -18.04
CA THR A 5 -11.18 -28.35 -17.52
C THR A 5 -11.57 -26.86 -17.52
N GLY A 6 -12.82 -26.55 -17.88
CA GLY A 6 -13.31 -25.19 -18.00
C GLY A 6 -12.65 -24.40 -19.13
N ASP A 7 -12.56 -23.09 -18.99
CA ASP A 7 -11.91 -22.20 -19.95
C ASP A 7 -10.38 -22.22 -19.74
N PRO A 8 -9.59 -22.59 -20.78
CA PRO A 8 -8.13 -22.67 -20.66
C PRO A 8 -7.44 -21.34 -20.34
N LEU A 9 -8.08 -20.20 -20.62
CA LEU A 9 -7.58 -18.85 -20.36
C LEU A 9 -7.99 -18.30 -18.98
N CYS A 10 -9.03 -18.85 -18.36
CA CYS A 10 -9.52 -18.40 -17.07
C CYS A 10 -8.74 -19.09 -15.93
N PHE A 11 -7.60 -18.54 -15.52
CA PHE A 11 -6.66 -19.14 -14.55
C PHE A 11 -6.18 -20.55 -14.94
N GLY A 12 -6.29 -20.89 -16.23
CA GLY A 12 -5.92 -22.18 -16.76
C GLY A 12 -4.50 -22.27 -17.28
N ILE A 13 -4.20 -23.36 -18.00
CA ILE A 13 -2.85 -23.66 -18.52
C ILE A 13 -2.44 -22.82 -19.74
N ALA A 14 -3.41 -22.23 -20.47
CA ALA A 14 -3.12 -21.57 -21.75
C ALA A 14 -2.18 -20.38 -21.65
N PRO A 15 -2.28 -19.46 -20.67
CA PRO A 15 -1.32 -18.37 -20.50
C PRO A 15 0.12 -18.87 -20.28
N TYR A 16 0.28 -19.95 -19.52
CA TYR A 16 1.59 -20.56 -19.27
C TYR A 16 2.20 -21.14 -20.55
N LEU A 17 1.39 -21.80 -21.38
CA LEU A 17 1.83 -22.35 -22.67
C LEU A 17 2.14 -21.22 -23.67
N ALA A 18 1.30 -20.19 -23.73
CA ALA A 18 1.50 -19.04 -24.62
C ALA A 18 2.80 -18.27 -24.32
N ALA A 19 3.19 -18.19 -23.06
CA ALA A 19 4.45 -17.55 -22.66
C ALA A 19 5.71 -18.35 -23.06
N ARG A 20 5.58 -19.65 -23.38
CA ARG A 20 6.70 -20.56 -23.71
C ARG A 20 6.72 -21.02 -25.14
N LEU A 21 5.61 -21.01 -25.83
CA LEU A 21 5.46 -21.44 -27.21
C LEU A 21 5.18 -20.22 -28.09
N CYS A 22 5.58 -20.30 -29.36
CA CYS A 22 5.19 -19.28 -30.33
C CYS A 22 3.65 -19.24 -30.41
N THR A 23 3.07 -18.05 -30.33
CA THR A 23 1.61 -17.86 -30.36
C THR A 23 0.96 -18.40 -31.62
N GLN A 24 1.69 -18.44 -32.75
CA GLN A 24 1.21 -19.04 -34.00
C GLN A 24 1.09 -20.57 -33.97
N ALA A 25 1.67 -21.23 -32.96
CA ALA A 25 1.62 -22.69 -32.76
C ALA A 25 0.48 -23.14 -31.82
N LEU A 26 -0.32 -22.19 -31.31
CA LEU A 26 -1.38 -22.47 -30.33
C LEU A 26 -2.75 -22.09 -30.91
N GLU A 27 -3.63 -23.08 -30.98
CA GLU A 27 -5.06 -22.88 -31.14
C GLU A 27 -5.72 -23.14 -29.80
N ILE A 28 -6.42 -22.15 -29.23
CA ILE A 28 -7.09 -22.24 -27.94
C ILE A 28 -8.58 -22.31 -28.17
N LEU A 29 -9.18 -23.41 -27.80
CA LEU A 29 -10.63 -23.63 -27.86
C LEU A 29 -11.25 -23.23 -26.50
N PRO A 30 -12.03 -22.15 -26.42
CA PRO A 30 -12.64 -21.70 -25.17
C PRO A 30 -13.77 -22.65 -24.72
N ASN A 31 -14.02 -22.66 -23.43
CA ASN A 31 -15.15 -23.35 -22.84
C ASN A 31 -15.73 -22.52 -21.69
N VAL A 32 -16.87 -22.96 -21.13
CA VAL A 32 -17.50 -22.31 -19.98
C VAL A 32 -16.60 -22.48 -18.75
N SER A 33 -16.25 -21.37 -18.12
CA SER A 33 -15.46 -21.37 -16.89
C SER A 33 -16.32 -21.74 -15.67
N THR A 34 -15.68 -22.24 -14.62
CA THR A 34 -16.33 -22.52 -13.34
C THR A 34 -16.96 -21.26 -12.74
N LEU A 35 -16.38 -20.07 -12.97
CA LEU A 35 -16.93 -18.77 -12.55
C LEU A 35 -18.28 -18.50 -13.24
N GLN A 36 -18.37 -18.75 -14.55
CA GLN A 36 -19.62 -18.57 -15.32
C GLN A 36 -20.71 -19.55 -14.85
N LEU A 37 -20.33 -20.79 -14.56
CA LEU A 37 -21.24 -21.80 -14.02
C LEU A 37 -21.77 -21.36 -12.64
N ALA A 38 -20.91 -20.91 -11.74
CA ALA A 38 -21.31 -20.40 -10.43
C ALA A 38 -22.30 -19.23 -10.57
N CYS A 39 -22.00 -18.27 -11.45
CA CYS A 39 -22.91 -17.15 -11.73
C CYS A 39 -24.27 -17.62 -12.28
N ALA A 40 -24.28 -18.62 -13.16
CA ALA A 40 -25.53 -19.18 -13.70
C ALA A 40 -26.38 -19.84 -12.60
N ARG A 41 -25.75 -20.56 -11.65
CA ARG A 41 -26.46 -21.17 -10.50
C ARG A 41 -27.00 -20.13 -9.53
N LEU A 42 -26.28 -19.01 -9.36
CA LEU A 42 -26.67 -17.91 -8.49
C LEU A 42 -27.61 -16.89 -9.15
N GLY A 43 -27.91 -17.03 -10.44
CA GLY A 43 -28.70 -16.03 -11.18
C GLY A 43 -28.03 -14.66 -11.25
N MET A 44 -26.70 -14.58 -11.21
CA MET A 44 -25.94 -13.36 -11.12
C MET A 44 -25.26 -12.99 -12.44
N ALA A 45 -25.49 -11.75 -12.92
CA ALA A 45 -24.70 -11.19 -14.02
C ALA A 45 -23.24 -10.99 -13.59
N TRP A 46 -22.28 -11.41 -14.44
CA TRP A 46 -20.85 -11.45 -14.11
C TRP A 46 -19.97 -10.46 -14.88
N GLN A 47 -20.49 -9.78 -15.91
CA GLN A 47 -19.71 -8.92 -16.79
C GLN A 47 -18.96 -7.79 -16.08
N ASP A 48 -19.50 -7.26 -14.97
CA ASP A 48 -18.90 -6.19 -14.19
C ASP A 48 -18.36 -6.68 -12.83
N VAL A 49 -18.19 -7.98 -12.68
CA VAL A 49 -17.73 -8.58 -11.43
C VAL A 49 -16.26 -8.95 -11.56
N PRO A 50 -15.36 -8.30 -10.82
CA PRO A 50 -13.98 -8.73 -10.74
C PRO A 50 -13.87 -10.16 -10.21
N PHE A 51 -12.89 -10.90 -10.72
CA PHE A 51 -12.61 -12.24 -10.24
C PHE A 51 -11.13 -12.37 -9.84
N LEU A 52 -10.91 -13.18 -8.84
CA LEU A 52 -9.62 -13.36 -8.18
C LEU A 52 -9.37 -14.84 -7.94
N SER A 53 -8.13 -15.28 -8.11
CA SER A 53 -7.69 -16.58 -7.63
C SER A 53 -6.78 -16.40 -6.42
N ILE A 54 -7.08 -17.13 -5.35
CA ILE A 54 -6.27 -17.19 -4.13
C ILE A 54 -5.54 -18.55 -4.03
N HIS A 55 -5.17 -19.11 -5.18
CA HIS A 55 -4.32 -20.28 -5.31
C HIS A 55 -2.86 -19.88 -4.99
N ALA A 56 -2.58 -19.67 -3.71
CA ALA A 56 -1.27 -19.28 -3.21
C ALA A 56 -0.85 -20.25 -2.10
N LYS A 57 0.45 -20.24 -1.77
CA LYS A 57 0.94 -20.97 -0.60
C LYS A 57 0.23 -20.51 0.66
N ASP A 58 -0.04 -21.46 1.56
CA ASP A 58 -0.56 -21.12 2.89
C ASP A 58 0.43 -20.21 3.61
N ALA A 59 -0.06 -19.03 3.98
CA ALA A 59 0.68 -18.05 4.77
C ALA A 59 0.09 -17.93 6.19
N GLY A 60 -0.77 -18.86 6.57
CA GLY A 60 -1.50 -18.83 7.83
C GLY A 60 -2.78 -17.97 7.79
N PRO A 61 -3.42 -17.78 8.95
CA PRO A 61 -4.58 -16.92 9.09
C PRO A 61 -4.27 -15.47 8.71
N TRP A 62 -5.25 -14.78 8.12
CA TRP A 62 -5.12 -13.37 7.84
C TRP A 62 -4.94 -12.55 9.12
N GLN A 63 -4.05 -11.58 9.07
CA GLN A 63 -3.88 -10.56 10.09
C GLN A 63 -3.88 -9.20 9.42
N ARG A 64 -4.60 -8.23 9.96
CA ARG A 64 -4.59 -6.86 9.44
C ARG A 64 -3.17 -6.29 9.50
N GLY A 65 -2.73 -5.67 8.42
CA GLY A 65 -1.35 -5.18 8.28
C GLY A 65 -0.36 -6.21 7.74
N ALA A 66 -0.80 -7.42 7.38
CA ALA A 66 0.04 -8.36 6.65
C ALA A 66 0.48 -7.76 5.30
N GLY A 67 1.72 -8.02 4.90
CA GLY A 67 2.31 -7.46 3.68
C GLY A 67 1.90 -8.18 2.40
N PRO A 68 2.31 -7.66 1.22
CA PRO A 68 1.95 -8.17 -0.10
C PRO A 68 2.35 -9.64 -0.37
N SER A 69 3.27 -10.21 0.41
CA SER A 69 3.67 -11.62 0.33
C SER A 69 2.64 -12.59 0.92
N HIS A 70 1.67 -12.10 1.71
CA HIS A 70 0.64 -12.96 2.27
C HIS A 70 -0.36 -13.42 1.20
N GLY A 71 -0.68 -14.71 1.16
CA GLY A 71 -1.54 -15.30 0.12
C GLY A 71 -2.94 -14.67 -0.01
N LEU A 72 -3.47 -14.12 1.08
CA LEU A 72 -4.79 -13.45 1.13
C LEU A 72 -4.70 -11.93 0.96
N TYR A 73 -3.52 -11.32 0.81
CA TYR A 73 -3.37 -9.87 0.70
C TYR A 73 -4.20 -9.25 -0.43
N ARG A 74 -4.15 -9.85 -1.63
CA ARG A 74 -4.92 -9.38 -2.78
C ARG A 74 -6.43 -9.46 -2.56
N LEU A 75 -6.90 -10.47 -1.82
CA LEU A 75 -8.30 -10.58 -1.44
C LEU A 75 -8.69 -9.48 -0.46
N ALA A 76 -7.88 -9.22 0.56
CA ALA A 76 -8.12 -8.14 1.52
C ALA A 76 -8.23 -6.77 0.82
N GLN A 77 -7.37 -6.47 -0.14
CA GLN A 77 -7.51 -5.27 -0.96
C GLN A 77 -8.80 -5.27 -1.81
N ALA A 78 -9.11 -6.40 -2.46
CA ALA A 78 -10.23 -6.49 -3.38
C ALA A 78 -11.60 -6.32 -2.68
N VAL A 79 -11.79 -6.88 -1.47
CA VAL A 79 -13.05 -6.75 -0.71
C VAL A 79 -13.31 -5.30 -0.25
N HIS A 80 -12.26 -4.50 -0.11
CA HIS A 80 -12.40 -3.06 0.14
C HIS A 80 -12.60 -2.24 -1.13
N ALA A 81 -12.12 -2.73 -2.29
CA ALA A 81 -12.17 -2.01 -3.55
C ALA A 81 -13.44 -2.26 -4.38
N HIS A 82 -14.10 -3.40 -4.21
CA HIS A 82 -15.21 -3.84 -5.07
C HIS A 82 -16.45 -4.21 -4.27
N ASP A 83 -17.64 -3.94 -4.85
CA ASP A 83 -18.93 -4.29 -4.23
C ASP A 83 -19.34 -5.73 -4.53
N ARG A 84 -18.77 -6.33 -5.58
CA ARG A 84 -18.95 -7.73 -5.94
C ARG A 84 -17.60 -8.34 -6.25
N LEU A 85 -17.43 -9.60 -5.95
CA LEU A 85 -16.18 -10.32 -6.23
C LEU A 85 -16.46 -11.81 -6.39
N LEU A 86 -15.83 -12.43 -7.37
CA LEU A 86 -15.77 -13.89 -7.52
C LEU A 86 -14.38 -14.38 -7.15
N VAL A 87 -14.31 -15.45 -6.36
CA VAL A 87 -13.04 -15.95 -5.83
C VAL A 87 -12.92 -17.45 -6.11
N LEU A 88 -11.84 -17.82 -6.79
CA LEU A 88 -11.39 -19.21 -6.87
C LEU A 88 -10.51 -19.52 -5.68
N THR A 89 -10.89 -20.49 -4.90
CA THR A 89 -10.21 -20.90 -3.66
C THR A 89 -9.10 -21.91 -3.91
N SER A 90 -8.41 -22.33 -2.86
CA SER A 90 -7.46 -23.42 -2.83
C SER A 90 -7.72 -24.29 -1.58
N PRO A 91 -7.11 -25.48 -1.47
CA PRO A 91 -7.25 -26.30 -0.27
C PRO A 91 -6.88 -25.59 1.03
N ASP A 92 -5.90 -24.70 0.98
CA ASP A 92 -5.45 -23.92 2.14
C ASP A 92 -6.28 -22.65 2.37
N ASN A 93 -6.73 -22.02 1.29
CA ASN A 93 -7.52 -20.77 1.33
C ASN A 93 -8.99 -21.09 1.05
N THR A 94 -9.65 -21.68 2.04
CA THR A 94 -11.03 -22.14 1.98
C THR A 94 -12.05 -21.00 2.07
N PRO A 95 -13.34 -21.25 1.72
CA PRO A 95 -14.40 -20.27 1.95
C PRO A 95 -14.51 -19.82 3.43
N ALA A 96 -14.31 -20.72 4.38
CA ALA A 96 -14.29 -20.37 5.80
C ALA A 96 -13.14 -19.43 6.15
N ARG A 97 -11.96 -19.60 5.55
CA ARG A 97 -10.83 -18.67 5.73
C ARG A 97 -11.10 -17.30 5.08
N ILE A 98 -11.83 -17.25 3.98
CA ILE A 98 -12.31 -15.98 3.40
C ILE A 98 -13.27 -15.29 4.37
N ALA A 99 -14.20 -16.00 4.95
CA ALA A 99 -15.14 -15.47 5.95
C ALA A 99 -14.40 -14.91 7.17
N GLU A 100 -13.39 -15.62 7.67
CA GLU A 100 -12.57 -15.13 8.78
C GLU A 100 -11.79 -13.85 8.41
N LEU A 101 -11.27 -13.75 7.18
CA LEU A 101 -10.67 -12.50 6.70
C LEU A 101 -11.71 -11.36 6.74
N LEU A 102 -12.93 -11.59 6.25
CA LEU A 102 -13.98 -10.56 6.26
C LEU A 102 -14.34 -10.12 7.69
N ARG A 103 -14.34 -11.03 8.67
CA ARG A 103 -14.52 -10.70 10.10
C ARG A 103 -13.40 -9.79 10.62
N ILE A 104 -12.15 -10.16 10.35
CA ILE A 104 -10.96 -9.39 10.76
C ILE A 104 -10.98 -7.99 10.13
N GLU A 105 -11.41 -7.89 8.86
CA GLU A 105 -11.56 -6.60 8.15
C GLU A 105 -12.79 -5.80 8.62
N GLY A 106 -13.63 -6.35 9.50
CA GLY A 106 -14.83 -5.67 10.00
C GLY A 106 -15.92 -5.55 8.93
N LEU A 107 -16.00 -6.52 8.02
CA LEU A 107 -16.96 -6.58 6.93
C LEU A 107 -18.06 -7.64 7.13
N ALA A 108 -18.13 -8.28 8.30
CA ALA A 108 -19.06 -9.36 8.56
C ALA A 108 -20.53 -8.99 8.30
N ASP A 109 -20.95 -7.81 8.75
CA ASP A 109 -22.33 -7.31 8.56
C ASP A 109 -22.53 -6.57 7.21
N ALA A 110 -21.44 -6.31 6.48
CA ALA A 110 -21.47 -5.51 5.26
C ALA A 110 -21.42 -6.34 3.97
N VAL A 111 -21.04 -7.62 4.08
CA VAL A 111 -20.85 -8.52 2.94
C VAL A 111 -21.64 -9.79 3.16
N GLN A 112 -22.27 -10.27 2.11
CA GLN A 112 -22.91 -11.58 2.03
C GLN A 112 -22.09 -12.49 1.13
N MET A 113 -22.12 -13.80 1.41
CA MET A 113 -21.38 -14.82 0.71
C MET A 113 -22.29 -15.82 0.02
N ALA A 114 -21.83 -16.38 -1.10
CA ALA A 114 -22.33 -17.63 -1.63
C ALA A 114 -21.16 -18.56 -1.96
N VAL A 115 -21.38 -19.85 -1.85
CA VAL A 115 -20.39 -20.88 -2.19
C VAL A 115 -21.03 -21.90 -3.10
N ALA A 116 -20.46 -22.08 -4.29
CA ALA A 116 -20.88 -23.10 -5.25
C ALA A 116 -19.81 -24.21 -5.28
N GLU A 117 -20.21 -25.40 -4.86
CA GLU A 117 -19.34 -26.57 -4.68
C GLU A 117 -19.58 -27.61 -5.76
N ASN A 118 -18.52 -28.28 -6.19
CA ASN A 118 -18.53 -29.43 -7.08
C ASN A 118 -19.42 -29.25 -8.32
N LEU A 119 -19.37 -28.06 -8.93
CA LEU A 119 -20.22 -27.71 -10.07
C LEU A 119 -20.13 -28.74 -11.19
N LEU A 120 -21.28 -29.18 -11.71
CA LEU A 120 -21.45 -30.24 -12.70
C LEU A 120 -21.08 -31.64 -12.21
N GLN A 121 -20.83 -31.85 -10.92
CA GLN A 121 -20.63 -33.18 -10.32
C GLN A 121 -21.96 -33.68 -9.70
N PRO A 122 -22.08 -34.98 -9.42
CA PRO A 122 -23.30 -35.55 -8.79
C PRO A 122 -23.60 -34.98 -7.40
N ASP A 123 -22.57 -34.47 -6.72
CA ASP A 123 -22.60 -33.85 -5.39
C ASP A 123 -22.51 -32.33 -5.47
N GLU A 124 -22.94 -31.73 -6.59
CA GLU A 124 -23.05 -30.27 -6.74
C GLU A 124 -23.94 -29.71 -5.63
N HIS A 125 -23.44 -28.69 -4.93
CA HIS A 125 -24.18 -27.97 -3.92
C HIS A 125 -23.94 -26.47 -4.01
N VAL A 126 -25.01 -25.67 -3.79
CA VAL A 126 -24.93 -24.22 -3.86
C VAL A 126 -25.54 -23.59 -2.59
N HIS A 127 -24.68 -23.00 -1.80
CA HIS A 127 -25.07 -22.14 -0.68
C HIS A 127 -25.27 -20.72 -1.21
N ALA A 128 -26.51 -20.36 -1.57
CA ALA A 128 -26.80 -19.12 -2.30
C ALA A 128 -26.73 -17.85 -1.40
N GLN A 129 -26.96 -17.98 -0.12
CA GLN A 129 -26.98 -16.89 0.84
C GLN A 129 -26.42 -17.36 2.18
N LEU A 130 -25.21 -16.95 2.48
CA LEU A 130 -24.55 -17.18 3.76
C LEU A 130 -24.17 -15.84 4.36
N THR A 131 -24.37 -15.69 5.64
CA THR A 131 -23.68 -14.67 6.42
C THR A 131 -22.20 -15.04 6.53
N VAL A 132 -21.38 -14.04 6.79
CA VAL A 132 -19.94 -14.27 7.01
C VAL A 132 -19.73 -15.19 8.24
N ASP A 133 -20.54 -15.03 9.28
CA ASP A 133 -20.41 -15.83 10.50
C ASP A 133 -20.82 -17.30 10.29
N GLU A 134 -21.87 -17.56 9.50
CA GLU A 134 -22.22 -18.93 9.11
C GLU A 134 -21.09 -19.57 8.31
N ALA A 135 -20.59 -18.89 7.28
CA ALA A 135 -19.53 -19.40 6.42
C ALA A 135 -18.21 -19.67 7.19
N ALA A 136 -17.88 -18.88 8.20
CA ALA A 136 -16.71 -19.08 9.05
C ALA A 136 -16.77 -20.39 9.84
N GLY A 137 -17.99 -20.84 10.22
CA GLY A 137 -18.21 -22.09 10.96
C GLY A 137 -18.41 -23.33 10.11
N MET A 138 -18.44 -23.20 8.78
CA MET A 138 -18.75 -24.32 7.86
C MET A 138 -17.49 -24.94 7.24
N THR A 139 -17.64 -26.18 6.81
CA THR A 139 -16.65 -26.87 5.98
C THR A 139 -17.22 -27.04 4.57
N PHE A 140 -16.41 -26.78 3.57
CA PHE A 140 -16.79 -26.79 2.16
C PHE A 140 -15.95 -27.80 1.35
N ALA A 141 -16.52 -28.29 0.28
CA ALA A 141 -15.79 -29.16 -0.66
C ALA A 141 -14.60 -28.40 -1.28
N PRO A 142 -13.48 -29.09 -1.59
CA PRO A 142 -12.29 -28.44 -2.14
C PRO A 142 -12.50 -27.73 -3.47
N LEU A 143 -13.38 -28.26 -4.32
CA LEU A 143 -13.72 -27.66 -5.62
C LEU A 143 -14.89 -26.69 -5.44
N ASN A 144 -14.58 -25.42 -5.22
CA ASN A 144 -15.63 -24.43 -5.02
C ASN A 144 -15.28 -23.06 -5.63
N VAL A 145 -16.31 -22.25 -5.78
CA VAL A 145 -16.25 -20.83 -6.15
C VAL A 145 -17.00 -20.04 -5.08
N VAL A 146 -16.38 -19.00 -4.57
CA VAL A 146 -17.02 -18.06 -3.65
C VAL A 146 -17.45 -16.81 -4.39
N ALA A 147 -18.70 -16.41 -4.19
CA ALA A 147 -19.20 -15.10 -4.60
C ALA A 147 -19.40 -14.24 -3.35
N LEU A 148 -18.93 -13.02 -3.43
CA LEU A 148 -19.08 -12.00 -2.38
C LEU A 148 -19.84 -10.82 -2.96
N TRP A 149 -20.77 -10.27 -2.21
CA TRP A 149 -21.42 -8.99 -2.56
C TRP A 149 -21.73 -8.17 -1.33
N ARG A 150 -21.56 -6.89 -1.49
CA ARG A 150 -21.83 -5.92 -0.43
C ARG A 150 -23.33 -5.69 -0.29
N ILE A 151 -23.83 -5.76 0.94
CA ILE A 151 -25.23 -5.52 1.33
C ILE A 151 -25.40 -4.16 2.05
N GLN A 152 -24.31 -3.54 2.47
CA GLN A 152 -24.32 -2.17 2.99
C GLN A 152 -23.57 -1.24 2.04
N PRO A 153 -23.98 0.03 1.93
CA PRO A 153 -23.24 1.01 1.15
C PRO A 153 -21.78 1.06 1.56
N ARG A 154 -20.90 1.25 0.57
CA ARG A 154 -19.48 1.46 0.85
C ARG A 154 -19.28 2.83 1.48
N ASP A 155 -18.48 2.90 2.53
CA ASP A 155 -17.99 4.16 3.03
C ASP A 155 -17.23 4.90 1.91
N ASN A 156 -17.50 6.18 1.77
CA ASN A 156 -16.77 7.07 0.88
C ASN A 156 -15.96 8.07 1.73
N PRO A 157 -14.87 7.63 2.36
CA PRO A 157 -14.12 8.47 3.27
C PRO A 157 -13.34 9.55 2.52
N VAL A 158 -13.11 10.67 3.21
CA VAL A 158 -12.15 11.68 2.76
C VAL A 158 -10.76 11.03 2.63
N LEU A 159 -10.12 11.19 1.47
CA LEU A 159 -8.86 10.50 1.18
C LEU A 159 -7.65 11.16 1.83
N LEU A 160 -7.64 12.49 1.90
CA LEU A 160 -6.53 13.25 2.48
C LEU A 160 -7.02 14.53 3.17
N GLY A 161 -6.19 15.08 4.04
CA GLY A 161 -6.48 16.36 4.71
C GLY A 161 -7.48 16.21 5.85
N LEU A 162 -7.52 15.09 6.51
CA LEU A 162 -8.35 14.85 7.68
C LEU A 162 -7.92 15.74 8.85
N ASN A 163 -8.89 16.12 9.68
CA ASN A 163 -8.61 16.89 10.89
C ASN A 163 -7.68 16.14 11.84
N ASP A 164 -6.82 16.83 12.55
CA ASP A 164 -5.89 16.23 13.51
C ASP A 164 -6.61 15.46 14.63
N ASP A 165 -7.83 15.85 14.98
CA ASP A 165 -8.65 15.20 16.01
C ASP A 165 -9.25 13.85 15.55
N THR A 166 -9.18 13.55 14.26
CA THR A 166 -9.56 12.23 13.72
C THR A 166 -8.60 11.13 14.17
N TYR A 167 -7.38 11.51 14.57
CA TYR A 167 -6.33 10.58 14.95
C TYR A 167 -6.17 10.49 16.47
N ALA A 168 -6.02 9.28 16.98
CA ALA A 168 -5.37 9.09 18.27
C ALA A 168 -3.94 9.63 18.17
N GLN A 169 -3.51 10.38 19.19
CA GLN A 169 -2.20 11.03 19.20
C GLN A 169 -1.67 11.17 20.61
N ARG A 170 -0.34 11.18 20.77
CA ARG A 170 0.27 11.45 22.07
C ARG A 170 0.05 12.91 22.44
N ARG A 171 -0.60 13.14 23.58
CA ARG A 171 -0.73 14.47 24.15
C ARG A 171 0.38 14.71 25.18
N PRO A 172 1.14 15.82 25.10
CA PRO A 172 2.09 16.17 26.16
C PRO A 172 1.40 16.32 27.51
N LYS A 173 2.05 15.91 28.59
CA LYS A 173 1.60 16.26 29.94
C LYS A 173 1.86 17.75 30.17
N GLY A 174 0.82 18.58 30.26
CA GLY A 174 0.88 20.04 30.46
C GLY A 174 0.09 20.78 29.41
N ASP A 175 -0.24 21.98 29.57
CA ASP A 175 -0.89 23.05 28.80
C ASP A 175 -1.90 22.77 27.66
N GLY A 176 -2.18 21.55 27.30
CA GLY A 176 -3.30 21.19 26.41
C GLY A 176 -3.19 21.61 24.94
N THR A 177 -2.06 22.11 24.48
CA THR A 177 -1.87 22.57 23.12
C THR A 177 -1.12 21.56 22.25
N GLY A 178 -1.88 20.74 21.53
CA GLY A 178 -1.41 19.98 20.37
C GLY A 178 -0.67 18.68 20.67
N GLY A 179 -1.23 17.57 20.17
CA GLY A 179 -0.56 16.29 20.14
C GLY A 179 0.66 16.26 19.20
N ARG A 180 1.48 15.20 19.32
CA ARG A 180 2.58 14.94 18.39
C ARG A 180 2.02 14.27 17.12
N ILE A 181 1.61 15.10 16.19
CA ILE A 181 1.10 14.71 14.88
C ILE A 181 1.60 15.70 13.85
N THR A 182 1.90 15.25 12.63
CA THR A 182 2.07 16.14 11.49
C THR A 182 0.75 16.87 11.23
N LYS A 183 0.73 18.18 11.43
CA LYS A 183 -0.48 18.99 11.35
C LYS A 183 -1.15 18.90 9.99
N GLN A 184 -2.47 19.03 9.94
CA GLN A 184 -3.29 18.85 8.74
C GLN A 184 -2.74 19.55 7.51
N GLU A 185 -2.38 20.82 7.60
CA GLU A 185 -1.86 21.60 6.48
C GLU A 185 -0.48 21.10 6.03
N VAL A 186 0.39 20.81 6.99
CA VAL A 186 1.73 20.26 6.71
C VAL A 186 1.62 18.86 6.10
N ARG A 187 0.71 18.04 6.63
CA ARG A 187 0.43 16.69 6.11
C ARG A 187 -0.09 16.74 4.68
N ALA A 188 -1.07 17.59 4.40
CA ALA A 188 -1.63 17.76 3.07
C ALA A 188 -0.56 18.17 2.04
N VAL A 189 0.31 19.13 2.39
CA VAL A 189 1.41 19.55 1.52
C VAL A 189 2.46 18.46 1.38
N SER A 190 2.79 17.73 2.46
CA SER A 190 3.73 16.60 2.40
C SER A 190 3.23 15.51 1.45
N LEU A 191 1.95 15.13 1.55
CA LEU A 191 1.32 14.15 0.66
C LEU A 191 1.30 14.63 -0.81
N ALA A 192 1.02 15.92 -1.04
CA ALA A 192 1.10 16.50 -2.39
C ALA A 192 2.52 16.42 -2.97
N ARG A 193 3.56 16.64 -2.15
CA ARG A 193 4.98 16.58 -2.57
C ARG A 193 5.48 15.15 -2.76
N LEU A 194 4.86 14.14 -2.14
CA LEU A 194 5.17 12.72 -2.37
C LEU A 194 4.78 12.24 -3.77
N GLN A 195 3.92 12.96 -4.51
CA GLN A 195 3.49 12.64 -5.88
C GLN A 195 3.00 11.19 -6.02
N LEU A 196 2.14 10.77 -5.09
CA LEU A 196 1.64 9.41 -4.99
C LEU A 196 0.79 9.02 -6.20
N ARG A 197 1.01 7.81 -6.69
CA ARG A 197 0.15 7.10 -7.64
C ARG A 197 -0.64 6.03 -6.89
N THR A 198 -1.70 5.55 -7.51
CA THR A 198 -2.59 4.54 -6.90
C THR A 198 -1.88 3.23 -6.55
N ASP A 199 -0.75 2.93 -7.17
CA ASP A 199 0.07 1.72 -7.02
C ASP A 199 1.44 1.98 -6.37
N SER A 200 1.68 3.17 -5.80
CA SER A 200 2.95 3.52 -5.18
C SER A 200 3.28 2.63 -3.98
N ILE A 201 4.55 2.24 -3.89
CA ILE A 201 5.17 1.72 -2.68
C ILE A 201 5.68 2.91 -1.88
N VAL A 202 5.23 3.04 -0.65
CA VAL A 202 5.53 4.18 0.21
C VAL A 202 6.24 3.72 1.47
N TRP A 203 7.27 4.46 1.89
CA TRP A 203 7.89 4.30 3.21
C TRP A 203 7.52 5.48 4.10
N ASP A 204 7.04 5.20 5.31
CA ASP A 204 6.73 6.19 6.37
C ASP A 204 7.70 5.96 7.54
N ILE A 205 8.79 6.73 7.57
CA ILE A 205 9.88 6.55 8.53
C ILE A 205 9.71 7.50 9.71
N GLY A 206 9.63 6.93 10.92
CA GLY A 206 9.30 7.69 12.14
C GLY A 206 7.83 8.11 12.10
N ALA A 207 6.95 7.11 11.91
CA ALA A 207 5.55 7.31 11.60
C ALA A 207 4.73 8.03 12.68
N GLY A 208 5.18 8.04 13.94
CA GLY A 208 4.57 8.76 15.06
C GLY A 208 3.13 8.31 15.32
N SER A 209 2.13 9.08 14.89
CA SER A 209 0.72 8.71 14.95
C SER A 209 0.25 7.89 13.75
N GLY A 210 1.09 7.70 12.73
CA GLY A 210 0.75 7.06 11.45
C GLY A 210 -0.05 7.94 10.50
N SER A 211 -0.28 9.21 10.83
CA SER A 211 -1.22 10.08 10.10
C SER A 211 -0.84 10.29 8.63
N VAL A 212 0.45 10.42 8.30
CA VAL A 212 0.92 10.57 6.92
C VAL A 212 0.78 9.26 6.17
N GLY A 213 1.28 8.15 6.73
CA GLY A 213 1.22 6.86 6.09
C GLY A 213 -0.19 6.32 5.89
N LEU A 214 -1.12 6.56 6.82
CA LEU A 214 -2.52 6.13 6.70
C LEU A 214 -3.29 6.91 5.62
N GLU A 215 -3.07 8.23 5.48
CA GLU A 215 -3.62 8.98 4.34
C GLU A 215 -2.95 8.56 3.02
N ALA A 216 -1.62 8.31 3.03
CA ALA A 216 -0.92 7.77 1.87
C ALA A 216 -1.50 6.41 1.43
N ALA A 217 -1.82 5.51 2.37
CA ALA A 217 -2.42 4.21 2.07
C ALA A 217 -3.78 4.33 1.36
N ARG A 218 -4.60 5.32 1.71
CA ARG A 218 -5.85 5.61 1.01
C ARG A 218 -5.64 6.11 -0.42
N LEU A 219 -4.61 6.93 -0.63
CA LEU A 219 -4.27 7.44 -1.96
C LEU A 219 -3.65 6.36 -2.86
N CYS A 220 -2.80 5.51 -2.30
CA CYS A 220 -2.15 4.42 -3.04
C CYS A 220 -2.83 3.05 -2.77
N HIS A 221 -4.15 2.99 -2.97
CA HIS A 221 -4.98 1.85 -2.61
C HIS A 221 -4.65 0.53 -3.36
N ARG A 222 -3.89 0.57 -4.45
CA ARG A 222 -3.33 -0.60 -5.16
C ARG A 222 -1.85 -0.83 -4.86
N GLY A 223 -1.22 0.09 -4.14
CA GLY A 223 0.14 0.02 -3.65
C GLY A 223 0.22 -0.48 -2.22
N HIS A 224 1.29 -0.09 -1.51
CA HIS A 224 1.48 -0.48 -0.12
C HIS A 224 2.30 0.56 0.64
N VAL A 225 1.96 0.77 1.92
CA VAL A 225 2.72 1.61 2.85
C VAL A 225 3.46 0.74 3.85
N TRP A 226 4.76 0.92 3.93
CA TRP A 226 5.63 0.34 4.94
C TRP A 226 5.99 1.43 5.95
N ALA A 227 5.57 1.26 7.20
CA ALA A 227 5.78 2.22 8.26
C ALA A 227 6.69 1.64 9.34
N ILE A 228 7.56 2.48 9.90
CA ILE A 228 8.43 2.10 11.02
C ILE A 228 8.38 3.16 12.11
N GLU A 229 8.23 2.70 13.35
CA GLU A 229 8.24 3.54 14.55
C GLU A 229 8.98 2.82 15.69
N LYS A 230 9.91 3.52 16.35
CA LYS A 230 10.71 2.97 17.44
C LYS A 230 10.05 3.03 18.80
N ASN A 231 9.12 3.96 18.99
CA ASN A 231 8.51 4.19 20.30
C ASN A 231 7.29 3.31 20.49
N ALA A 232 7.33 2.40 21.44
CA ALA A 232 6.26 1.43 21.71
C ALA A 232 4.89 2.11 21.94
N HIS A 233 4.85 3.27 22.59
CA HIS A 233 3.59 3.98 22.83
C HIS A 233 3.01 4.56 21.52
N ASP A 234 3.85 5.07 20.64
CA ASP A 234 3.41 5.58 19.33
C ASP A 234 3.00 4.42 18.41
N VAL A 235 3.67 3.26 18.50
CA VAL A 235 3.25 2.01 17.80
C VAL A 235 1.82 1.63 18.18
N GLU A 236 1.45 1.72 19.47
CA GLU A 236 0.09 1.42 19.91
C GLU A 236 -0.93 2.44 19.37
N ILE A 237 -0.55 3.72 19.32
CA ILE A 237 -1.35 4.78 18.71
C ILE A 237 -1.56 4.50 17.21
N ILE A 238 -0.50 4.09 16.49
CA ILE A 238 -0.62 3.74 15.06
C ILE A 238 -1.59 2.57 14.89
N ARG A 239 -1.53 1.54 15.71
CA ARG A 239 -2.45 0.40 15.65
C ARG A 239 -3.91 0.83 15.82
N GLN A 240 -4.20 1.67 16.82
CA GLN A 240 -5.53 2.24 17.04
C GLN A 240 -6.02 3.04 15.81
N ASN A 241 -5.16 3.88 15.24
CA ASN A 241 -5.48 4.63 14.04
C ASN A 241 -5.67 3.70 12.83
N HIS A 242 -4.80 2.72 12.63
CA HIS A 242 -4.90 1.74 11.55
C HIS A 242 -6.23 0.97 11.60
N ASP A 243 -6.65 0.55 12.80
CA ASP A 243 -7.93 -0.13 13.01
C ASP A 243 -9.12 0.78 12.68
N ALA A 244 -9.05 2.06 13.05
CA ALA A 244 -10.09 3.04 12.76
C ALA A 244 -10.17 3.37 11.26
N PHE A 245 -9.03 3.42 10.57
CA PHE A 245 -8.93 3.76 9.15
C PHE A 245 -9.25 2.59 8.21
N ARG A 246 -9.17 1.35 8.69
CA ARG A 246 -9.47 0.11 7.96
C ARG A 246 -8.78 0.02 6.60
N VAL A 247 -7.50 0.42 6.52
CA VAL A 247 -6.71 0.26 5.30
C VAL A 247 -5.99 -1.09 5.30
N ALA A 248 -6.13 -1.88 4.23
CA ALA A 248 -5.52 -3.21 4.15
C ALA A 248 -4.07 -3.19 3.62
N ASN A 249 -3.60 -2.04 3.14
CA ASN A 249 -2.31 -1.87 2.48
C ASN A 249 -1.30 -1.07 3.32
N TYR A 250 -1.27 -1.31 4.63
CA TYR A 250 -0.38 -0.65 5.57
C TYR A 250 0.27 -1.66 6.50
N THR A 251 1.58 -1.75 6.50
CA THR A 251 2.34 -2.62 7.42
C THR A 251 3.19 -1.78 8.35
N LEU A 252 3.04 -2.01 9.66
CA LEU A 252 3.79 -1.33 10.71
C LEU A 252 4.89 -2.24 11.27
N VAL A 253 6.12 -1.74 11.29
CA VAL A 253 7.28 -2.36 11.94
C VAL A 253 7.62 -1.58 13.21
N HIS A 254 7.73 -2.28 14.33
CA HIS A 254 8.19 -1.70 15.58
C HIS A 254 9.70 -1.89 15.69
N ASP A 255 10.45 -0.95 15.17
CA ASP A 255 11.91 -0.95 15.25
C ASP A 255 12.46 0.47 15.04
N LYS A 256 13.76 0.63 15.22
CA LYS A 256 14.49 1.87 14.92
C LYS A 256 15.05 1.82 13.50
N ALA A 257 14.57 2.66 12.60
CA ALA A 257 15.12 2.78 11.25
C ALA A 257 16.65 3.06 11.31
N PRO A 258 17.49 2.44 10.42
CA PRO A 258 17.07 1.64 9.27
C PRO A 258 16.85 0.14 9.55
N ALA A 259 17.10 -0.36 10.78
CA ALA A 259 16.87 -1.75 11.12
C ALA A 259 15.41 -2.17 10.83
N GLY A 260 15.20 -3.38 10.29
CA GLY A 260 13.88 -3.89 9.92
C GLY A 260 13.36 -3.42 8.54
N MET A 261 14.14 -2.64 7.79
CA MET A 261 13.76 -2.15 6.46
C MET A 261 14.43 -2.91 5.30
N GLU A 262 15.29 -3.88 5.60
CA GLU A 262 16.15 -4.57 4.62
C GLU A 262 15.33 -5.30 3.56
N ALA A 263 14.24 -5.95 3.98
CA ALA A 263 13.36 -6.74 3.11
C ALA A 263 12.26 -5.92 2.41
N TRP A 264 12.16 -4.62 2.68
CA TRP A 264 11.15 -3.78 2.04
C TRP A 264 11.43 -3.62 0.55
N PRO A 265 10.40 -3.58 -0.30
CA PRO A 265 10.60 -3.26 -1.72
C PRO A 265 11.03 -1.81 -1.89
N ASP A 266 11.77 -1.52 -2.96
CA ASP A 266 12.21 -0.17 -3.28
C ASP A 266 11.02 0.77 -3.45
N PRO A 267 11.07 1.97 -2.81
CA PRO A 267 9.93 2.85 -2.72
C PRO A 267 9.78 3.76 -3.93
N ASP A 268 8.52 4.08 -4.26
CA ASP A 268 8.14 5.18 -5.14
C ASP A 268 8.12 6.52 -4.39
N ALA A 269 7.83 6.48 -3.10
CA ALA A 269 7.78 7.68 -2.26
C ALA A 269 8.23 7.35 -0.83
N VAL A 270 8.92 8.31 -0.20
CA VAL A 270 9.38 8.17 1.19
C VAL A 270 9.05 9.44 1.95
N PHE A 271 8.41 9.28 3.11
CA PHE A 271 8.25 10.33 4.09
C PHE A 271 9.13 10.05 5.31
N ILE A 272 9.89 11.05 5.76
CA ILE A 272 10.65 11.00 7.02
C ILE A 272 10.07 12.03 7.97
N GLY A 273 9.31 11.54 8.97
CA GLY A 273 8.75 12.36 10.06
C GLY A 273 9.64 12.43 11.30
N GLY A 274 10.55 11.46 11.45
CA GLY A 274 11.52 11.38 12.56
C GLY A 274 12.66 10.43 12.23
N SER A 275 13.91 10.81 12.58
CA SER A 275 15.14 10.09 12.21
C SER A 275 15.80 9.32 13.34
N GLY A 276 15.34 9.54 14.58
CA GLY A 276 15.96 8.88 15.73
C GLY A 276 17.43 9.23 16.00
N GLY A 277 17.98 10.26 15.34
CA GLY A 277 19.38 10.70 15.46
C GLY A 277 20.28 10.30 14.30
N GLU A 278 19.80 9.50 13.34
CA GLU A 278 20.61 8.95 12.21
C GLU A 278 20.14 9.52 10.86
N LEU A 279 19.80 10.81 10.83
CA LEU A 279 19.17 11.45 9.67
C LEU A 279 20.00 11.35 8.40
N ALA A 280 21.31 11.63 8.48
CA ALA A 280 22.19 11.61 7.31
C ALA A 280 22.31 10.21 6.68
N GLU A 281 22.40 9.17 7.52
CA GLU A 281 22.46 7.77 7.08
C GLU A 281 21.14 7.36 6.42
N LEU A 282 20.00 7.69 7.05
CA LEU A 282 18.68 7.42 6.51
C LEU A 282 18.45 8.10 5.16
N ILE A 283 18.87 9.37 5.00
CA ILE A 283 18.75 10.08 3.71
C ILE A 283 19.57 9.35 2.63
N ARG A 284 20.80 8.96 2.91
CA ARG A 284 21.65 8.24 1.95
C ARG A 284 21.05 6.88 1.60
N LEU A 285 20.59 6.11 2.58
CA LEU A 285 19.90 4.83 2.35
C LEU A 285 18.66 5.01 1.49
N VAL A 286 17.78 5.93 1.86
CA VAL A 286 16.54 6.20 1.11
C VAL A 286 16.87 6.60 -0.33
N LEU A 287 17.78 7.55 -0.54
CA LEU A 287 18.18 7.98 -1.88
C LEU A 287 18.85 6.85 -2.67
N SER A 288 19.51 5.89 -2.02
CA SER A 288 20.08 4.71 -2.68
C SER A 288 19.04 3.70 -3.12
N ARG A 289 17.86 3.65 -2.53
CA ARG A 289 16.79 2.71 -2.81
C ARG A 289 15.58 3.35 -3.53
N LEU A 290 15.47 4.68 -3.49
CA LEU A 290 14.38 5.42 -4.13
C LEU A 290 14.36 5.13 -5.64
N LYS A 291 13.22 4.72 -6.18
CA LYS A 291 13.05 4.47 -7.61
C LYS A 291 13.34 5.73 -8.45
N PRO A 292 13.69 5.59 -9.74
CA PRO A 292 14.14 6.71 -10.58
C PRO A 292 13.17 7.90 -10.67
N SER A 293 11.87 7.68 -10.54
CA SER A 293 10.83 8.72 -10.52
C SER A 293 10.25 8.95 -9.12
N GLY A 294 10.93 8.45 -8.09
CA GLY A 294 10.44 8.51 -6.72
C GLY A 294 10.71 9.86 -6.05
N HIS A 295 9.98 10.12 -4.97
CA HIS A 295 10.04 11.35 -4.20
C HIS A 295 10.34 11.09 -2.73
N LEU A 296 11.31 11.83 -2.18
CA LEU A 296 11.59 11.90 -0.74
C LEU A 296 11.01 13.21 -0.21
N VAL A 297 10.28 13.14 0.90
CA VAL A 297 9.76 14.30 1.63
C VAL A 297 10.13 14.18 3.11
N MET A 298 10.62 15.25 3.69
CA MET A 298 11.05 15.31 5.08
C MET A 298 10.52 16.58 5.73
N ASN A 299 10.06 16.49 6.98
CA ASN A 299 9.57 17.62 7.76
C ASN A 299 10.48 17.89 8.95
N PHE A 300 10.88 19.16 9.12
CA PHE A 300 11.76 19.58 10.19
C PHE A 300 11.16 20.77 10.96
N VAL A 301 11.28 20.71 12.29
CA VAL A 301 10.93 21.79 13.22
C VAL A 301 12.17 22.37 13.91
N THR A 302 13.35 21.74 13.73
CA THR A 302 14.62 22.20 14.28
C THR A 302 15.60 22.54 13.17
N LEU A 303 16.44 23.58 13.42
CA LEU A 303 17.45 24.05 12.49
C LEU A 303 18.57 23.02 12.30
N GLU A 304 18.92 22.28 13.34
CA GLU A 304 19.99 21.28 13.33
C GLU A 304 19.65 20.12 12.35
N ASN A 305 18.43 19.62 12.43
CA ASN A 305 17.98 18.57 11.51
C ASN A 305 17.85 19.07 10.07
N LEU A 306 17.38 20.31 9.88
CA LEU A 306 17.34 20.94 8.56
C LEU A 306 18.76 21.08 7.99
N ALA A 307 19.71 21.59 8.77
CA ALA A 307 21.11 21.74 8.35
C ALA A 307 21.71 20.38 7.93
N THR A 308 21.56 19.34 8.78
CA THR A 308 22.02 17.98 8.47
C THR A 308 21.42 17.44 7.16
N ALA A 309 20.12 17.67 6.94
CA ALA A 309 19.47 17.22 5.70
C ALA A 309 20.04 17.93 4.47
N LEU A 310 20.20 19.25 4.53
CA LEU A 310 20.71 20.06 3.42
C LEU A 310 22.16 19.74 3.08
N GLU A 311 23.01 19.56 4.08
CA GLU A 311 24.41 19.12 3.89
C GLU A 311 24.46 17.75 3.21
N THR A 312 23.67 16.79 3.72
CA THR A 312 23.63 15.43 3.15
C THR A 312 23.13 15.44 1.69
N LEU A 313 22.10 16.22 1.38
CA LEU A 313 21.58 16.34 0.01
C LEU A 313 22.59 16.98 -0.94
N LYS A 314 23.32 18.02 -0.50
CA LYS A 314 24.41 18.64 -1.28
C LYS A 314 25.54 17.66 -1.56
N ASP A 315 25.94 16.86 -0.55
CA ASP A 315 26.99 15.85 -0.72
C ASP A 315 26.60 14.82 -1.78
N VAL A 316 25.36 14.27 -1.68
CA VAL A 316 24.85 13.29 -2.65
C VAL A 316 24.72 13.90 -4.04
N GLN A 317 24.26 15.15 -4.15
CA GLN A 317 24.13 15.86 -5.42
C GLN A 317 25.49 16.06 -6.08
N SER A 318 26.51 16.50 -5.34
CA SER A 318 27.86 16.71 -5.88
C SER A 318 28.50 15.40 -6.37
N GLN A 319 28.29 14.30 -5.66
CA GLN A 319 28.73 12.97 -6.09
C GLN A 319 28.04 12.50 -7.37
N SER A 320 26.76 12.82 -7.55
CA SER A 320 25.99 12.45 -8.75
C SER A 320 26.45 13.21 -10.00
N VAL A 321 26.92 14.45 -9.85
CA VAL A 321 27.44 15.28 -10.97
C VAL A 321 28.87 14.89 -11.33
N GLY A 322 29.67 14.41 -10.38
CA GLY A 322 31.07 14.02 -10.58
C GLY A 322 31.26 12.66 -11.28
N ALA A 323 30.23 11.81 -11.29
CA ALA A 323 30.23 10.51 -11.95
C ALA A 323 29.99 10.65 -13.47
N LYS A 324 30.85 11.42 -14.20
CA LYS A 324 30.92 11.39 -15.67
C LYS A 324 31.40 10.01 -16.10
N LEU A 325 30.68 9.44 -17.11
CA LEU A 325 30.95 8.18 -17.76
C LEU A 325 32.46 7.85 -17.88
N PRO A 326 32.90 6.66 -17.52
CA PRO A 326 34.14 6.14 -18.07
C PRO A 326 33.93 5.92 -19.57
N ALA A 327 34.75 6.58 -20.39
CA ALA A 327 34.91 6.23 -21.78
C ALA A 327 35.66 4.90 -21.81
N ASP A 328 34.97 3.77 -21.77
CA ASP A 328 35.45 2.53 -22.40
C ASP A 328 34.32 1.47 -22.45
N ASP A 329 34.27 0.84 -23.63
CA ASP A 329 33.33 -0.22 -23.98
C ASP A 329 33.75 -1.55 -23.33
N SER A 330 33.31 -1.81 -22.11
CA SER A 330 33.27 -3.16 -21.55
C SER A 330 31.95 -3.39 -20.87
N VAL A 331 31.02 -3.97 -21.64
CA VAL A 331 29.70 -4.40 -21.20
C VAL A 331 29.86 -5.54 -20.18
N SER A 332 29.79 -5.22 -18.90
CA SER A 332 29.51 -6.22 -17.87
C SER A 332 28.00 -6.24 -17.64
N ASN A 333 27.38 -7.39 -17.95
CA ASN A 333 25.97 -7.69 -17.71
C ASN A 333 25.68 -7.83 -16.21
N ASP A 334 25.64 -6.72 -15.48
CA ASP A 334 25.12 -6.69 -14.12
C ASP A 334 23.83 -5.86 -14.07
N MET A 335 22.74 -6.48 -14.52
CA MET A 335 21.38 -5.89 -14.62
C MET A 335 20.63 -5.88 -13.27
N GLY A 336 21.30 -5.82 -12.13
CA GLY A 336 20.68 -5.92 -10.81
C GLY A 336 21.06 -4.85 -9.78
N SER A 337 22.02 -3.97 -10.07
CA SER A 337 22.46 -2.96 -9.08
C SER A 337 21.65 -1.66 -9.19
N PRO A 338 21.10 -1.14 -8.06
CA PRO A 338 20.38 0.15 -8.04
C PRO A 338 21.25 1.35 -8.46
N ALA A 339 22.57 1.22 -8.46
CA ALA A 339 23.52 2.24 -8.94
C ALA A 339 23.49 2.38 -10.46
N ALA A 340 23.30 1.29 -11.21
CA ALA A 340 23.25 1.31 -12.68
C ALA A 340 22.02 2.07 -13.22
N SER A 341 20.89 2.07 -12.49
CA SER A 341 19.65 2.73 -12.89
C SER A 341 19.68 4.27 -12.77
N ARG A 342 20.76 4.85 -12.20
CA ARG A 342 20.89 6.30 -11.95
C ARG A 342 21.95 6.97 -12.82
N SER A 343 22.59 6.23 -13.69
CA SER A 343 23.51 6.80 -14.68
C SER A 343 22.76 7.87 -15.51
N GLY A 344 23.30 9.10 -15.55
CA GLY A 344 22.67 10.22 -16.23
C GLY A 344 21.58 10.97 -15.45
N LYS A 345 21.44 10.74 -14.14
CA LYS A 345 20.49 11.47 -13.27
C LYS A 345 21.21 12.36 -12.27
N THR A 346 20.60 13.51 -11.97
CA THR A 346 21.02 14.44 -10.94
C THR A 346 19.97 14.54 -9.84
N LEU A 347 20.42 14.61 -8.59
CA LEU A 347 19.55 14.86 -7.45
C LEU A 347 19.05 16.30 -7.48
N HIS A 348 17.73 16.48 -7.50
CA HIS A 348 17.08 17.77 -7.29
C HIS A 348 16.41 17.78 -5.94
N TRP A 349 16.53 18.90 -5.22
CA TRP A 349 15.85 19.10 -3.96
C TRP A 349 15.36 20.55 -3.81
N ASP A 350 14.33 20.73 -2.98
CA ASP A 350 13.69 22.00 -2.72
C ASP A 350 13.32 22.12 -1.24
N VAL A 351 13.30 23.33 -0.71
CA VAL A 351 12.92 23.63 0.68
C VAL A 351 11.76 24.60 0.68
N LEU A 352 10.68 24.21 1.33
CA LEU A 352 9.50 25.03 1.55
C LEU A 352 9.32 25.26 3.06
N GLN A 353 9.13 26.51 3.48
CA GLN A 353 8.67 26.81 4.84
C GLN A 353 7.17 26.95 4.84
N LEU A 354 6.50 26.19 5.71
CA LEU A 354 5.06 26.28 5.97
C LEU A 354 4.83 26.88 7.35
N GLN A 355 3.96 27.88 7.43
CA GLN A 355 3.49 28.44 8.68
C GLN A 355 1.99 28.65 8.61
N ALA A 356 1.26 27.98 9.48
CA ALA A 356 -0.16 28.14 9.63
C ALA A 356 -0.49 29.03 10.83
N SER A 357 -1.62 29.72 10.76
CA SER A 357 -2.21 30.40 11.90
C SER A 357 -3.66 29.96 12.04
N ARG A 358 -4.04 29.54 13.23
CA ARG A 358 -5.40 29.08 13.51
C ARG A 358 -6.18 30.09 14.30
N SER A 359 -7.47 30.18 14.00
CA SER A 359 -8.40 30.94 14.82
C SER A 359 -8.48 30.36 16.24
N ARG A 360 -8.32 31.20 17.24
CA ARG A 360 -8.44 30.84 18.66
C ARG A 360 -9.35 31.84 19.36
N PRO A 361 -10.29 31.38 20.20
CA PRO A 361 -11.13 32.29 20.97
C PRO A 361 -10.31 33.21 21.87
N ILE A 362 -10.71 34.45 21.95
CA ILE A 362 -10.25 35.44 22.93
C ILE A 362 -11.44 36.28 23.36
N LEU A 363 -11.90 36.14 24.61
CA LEU A 363 -13.17 36.74 25.09
C LEU A 363 -14.34 36.37 24.15
N SER A 364 -15.03 37.38 23.60
CA SER A 364 -16.12 37.19 22.63
C SER A 364 -15.68 37.24 21.15
N MET A 365 -14.38 37.27 20.89
CA MET A 365 -13.79 37.38 19.55
C MET A 365 -12.85 36.23 19.25
N ASN A 366 -12.30 36.20 18.04
CA ASN A 366 -11.27 35.24 17.64
C ASN A 366 -9.99 35.99 17.25
N ARG A 367 -8.85 35.44 17.64
CA ARG A 367 -7.53 35.86 17.16
C ARG A 367 -6.89 34.81 16.31
N LEU A 368 -5.98 35.18 15.43
CA LEU A 368 -5.08 34.20 14.78
C LEU A 368 -3.92 33.90 15.74
N ALA A 369 -3.71 32.63 16.02
CA ALA A 369 -2.57 32.13 16.77
C ALA A 369 -1.65 31.38 15.82
N ALA A 370 -0.42 31.82 15.67
CA ALA A 370 0.57 31.18 14.82
C ALA A 370 0.95 29.79 15.40
N GLU A 371 1.07 28.82 14.53
CA GLU A 371 1.70 27.54 14.83
C GLU A 371 3.19 27.62 14.52
N ASN A 372 3.99 26.70 15.07
CA ASN A 372 5.42 26.66 14.76
C ASN A 372 5.63 26.44 13.27
N PRO A 373 6.55 27.17 12.63
CA PRO A 373 6.91 26.93 11.25
C PRO A 373 7.53 25.52 11.08
N VAL A 374 7.25 24.89 9.95
CA VAL A 374 7.82 23.61 9.57
C VAL A 374 8.55 23.78 8.24
N TRP A 375 9.79 23.33 8.17
CA TRP A 375 10.53 23.25 6.92
C TRP A 375 10.28 21.88 6.28
N LEU A 376 9.72 21.91 5.09
CA LEU A 376 9.47 20.74 4.26
C LEU A 376 10.56 20.68 3.19
N VAL A 377 11.36 19.63 3.23
CA VAL A 377 12.41 19.37 2.24
C VAL A 377 11.96 18.23 1.34
N SER A 378 11.96 18.46 0.03
CA SER A 378 11.63 17.45 -0.97
C SER A 378 12.82 17.18 -1.87
N ALA A 379 13.03 15.90 -2.26
CA ALA A 379 14.09 15.50 -3.17
C ALA A 379 13.63 14.42 -4.15
N CYS A 380 14.15 14.44 -5.38
CA CYS A 380 13.89 13.44 -6.41
C CYS A 380 15.05 13.36 -7.40
N TRP A 381 15.17 12.22 -8.09
CA TRP A 381 16.10 12.05 -9.18
C TRP A 381 15.48 12.56 -10.51
N ARG A 382 16.22 13.37 -11.26
CA ARG A 382 15.82 13.87 -12.58
C ARG A 382 16.89 13.55 -13.62
N ASP A 383 16.47 13.32 -14.84
CA ASP A 383 17.40 13.16 -15.94
C ASP A 383 18.21 14.44 -16.13
N VAL A 384 19.50 14.30 -16.36
CA VAL A 384 20.35 15.43 -16.74
C VAL A 384 19.82 15.92 -18.09
N LYS A 385 19.24 17.13 -18.13
CA LYS A 385 18.92 17.77 -19.41
C LYS A 385 20.22 17.91 -20.16
N THR A 386 20.40 17.19 -21.25
CA THR A 386 21.34 17.55 -22.30
C THR A 386 20.82 18.87 -22.84
N ASP A 387 21.46 19.98 -22.43
CA ASP A 387 21.25 21.25 -23.10
C ASP A 387 21.60 21.03 -24.57
N ALA A 388 20.57 20.91 -25.39
CA ALA A 388 20.75 21.01 -26.84
C ALA A 388 21.22 22.44 -27.10
N MET A 389 22.55 22.58 -27.39
CA MET A 389 23.12 23.77 -28.02
C MET A 389 22.46 24.04 -29.36
#